data_4464a02f982091889cdb3c41a1b3af35
#
_entry.id   4464a02f982091889cdb3c41a1b3af35
#
_cell.length_a   1.000
_cell.length_b   1.000
_cell.length_c   1.000
_cell.angle_alpha   90.00
_cell.angle_beta   90.00
_cell.angle_gamma   90.00
#
_symmetry.space_group_name_H-M   'P 1'
#
loop_
_entity.id
_entity.type
_entity.pdbx_description
1 polymer ?
#
loop_
_entity_poly.entity_id
_entity_poly.type
_entity_poly.pdbx_seq_one_letter_code
_entity_poly.pdbx_strand_id
1 'polypeptide(L)'
;IENFNLFGRENYLLISFIILFVFSSIISGLNFESQTDVMKPKKKVKQNNLSFRTFFKIDLFKYLFISVVIVTFVQLIVDFSLMNIVNAKKSYLNFSIASFFSFVYGSMRILELIFKVFVAKKIMNQYGVLGGFYSMIFVIGLIYCIGLFIHNAGESNTIVIIILAVAAMGKVMERSINRAVYLPSQNVLFQAFDKENKSLMQSYISGLGVPIGLISSGLLMIVLFLFESYYYKILFLFGCIILSNYIWFVVSKKLKESYYKQLEIVCNNMKSFDMESIVDDHSLVDEEVQIDTSIKSFL
;
A
#
# COMPACT_ATOMS: atom_id res chain seq x y z
N ILE A 1 -42.81 10.51 3.36
CA ILE A 1 -41.52 9.76 3.50
C ILE A 1 -41.63 8.36 2.83
N GLU A 2 -42.81 7.93 2.38
CA GLU A 2 -43.03 6.58 1.80
C GLU A 2 -42.74 6.45 0.29
N ASN A 3 -42.44 7.52 -0.43
CA ASN A 3 -42.26 7.49 -1.89
C ASN A 3 -40.83 7.33 -2.38
N PHE A 4 -39.86 7.02 -1.51
CA PHE A 4 -38.46 6.77 -1.90
C PHE A 4 -38.11 5.32 -2.22
N ASN A 5 -39.10 4.41 -2.22
CA ASN A 5 -38.90 2.99 -2.52
C ASN A 5 -38.96 2.61 -4.03
N LEU A 6 -38.99 3.61 -4.94
CA LEU A 6 -39.06 3.35 -6.39
C LEU A 6 -37.77 2.79 -7.00
N PHE A 7 -36.65 2.86 -6.29
CA PHE A 7 -35.42 2.19 -6.68
C PHE A 7 -35.02 1.20 -5.57
N GLY A 8 -35.14 -0.09 -5.85
CA GLY A 8 -34.68 -1.12 -4.92
C GLY A 8 -33.23 -0.86 -4.47
N ARG A 9 -32.87 -1.29 -3.25
CA ARG A 9 -31.54 -1.08 -2.64
C ARG A 9 -30.37 -1.45 -3.58
N GLU A 10 -30.61 -2.34 -4.52
CA GLU A 10 -29.65 -2.81 -5.52
C GLU A 10 -29.26 -1.73 -6.54
N ASN A 11 -30.19 -0.83 -6.89
CA ASN A 11 -29.95 0.23 -7.85
C ASN A 11 -29.13 1.38 -7.28
N TYR A 12 -29.15 1.63 -5.96
CA TYR A 12 -28.29 2.65 -5.34
C TYR A 12 -26.81 2.28 -5.40
N LEU A 13 -26.46 1.00 -5.30
CA LEU A 13 -25.09 0.53 -5.47
C LEU A 13 -24.61 0.74 -6.91
N LEU A 14 -25.46 0.48 -7.88
CA LEU A 14 -25.16 0.65 -9.30
C LEU A 14 -25.00 2.14 -9.65
N ILE A 15 -25.87 3.00 -9.15
CA ILE A 15 -25.82 4.46 -9.32
C ILE A 15 -24.56 5.03 -8.66
N SER A 16 -24.23 4.61 -7.43
CA SER A 16 -23.03 5.08 -6.74
C SER A 16 -21.75 4.63 -7.45
N PHE A 17 -21.75 3.43 -8.05
CA PHE A 17 -20.63 2.94 -8.84
C PHE A 17 -20.46 3.74 -10.14
N ILE A 18 -21.56 4.05 -10.85
CA ILE A 18 -21.54 4.89 -12.05
C ILE A 18 -21.06 6.31 -11.72
N ILE A 19 -21.54 6.90 -10.62
CA ILE A 19 -21.13 8.25 -10.18
C ILE A 19 -19.64 8.25 -9.83
N LEU A 20 -19.13 7.26 -9.10
CA LEU A 20 -17.72 7.12 -8.77
C LEU A 20 -16.85 6.93 -10.03
N PHE A 21 -17.32 6.15 -11.00
CA PHE A 21 -16.60 5.91 -12.26
C PHE A 21 -16.54 7.20 -13.09
N VAL A 22 -17.66 7.92 -13.22
CA VAL A 22 -17.72 9.22 -13.92
C VAL A 22 -16.84 10.25 -13.22
N PHE A 23 -16.90 10.34 -11.88
CA PHE A 23 -16.06 11.27 -11.09
C PHE A 23 -14.57 10.92 -11.20
N SER A 24 -14.20 9.66 -11.18
CA SER A 24 -12.81 9.20 -11.41
C SER A 24 -12.33 9.56 -12.81
N SER A 25 -13.17 9.43 -13.82
CA SER A 25 -12.85 9.78 -15.22
C SER A 25 -12.69 11.29 -15.40
N ILE A 26 -13.54 12.10 -14.75
CA ILE A 26 -13.45 13.57 -14.78
C ILE A 26 -12.18 14.04 -14.05
N ILE A 27 -11.85 13.50 -12.86
CA ILE A 27 -10.65 13.86 -12.11
C ILE A 27 -9.39 13.45 -12.86
N SER A 28 -9.37 12.29 -13.51
CA SER A 28 -8.23 11.87 -14.33
C SER A 28 -8.05 12.76 -15.57
N GLY A 29 -9.14 13.27 -16.16
CA GLY A 29 -9.10 14.24 -17.26
C GLY A 29 -8.60 15.62 -16.81
N LEU A 30 -9.06 16.12 -15.66
CA LEU A 30 -8.67 17.43 -15.13
C LEU A 30 -7.22 17.50 -14.64
N ASN A 31 -6.68 16.41 -14.09
CA ASN A 31 -5.29 16.38 -13.64
C ASN A 31 -4.26 16.30 -14.78
N PHE A 32 -4.67 15.97 -15.99
CA PHE A 32 -3.77 15.93 -17.14
C PHE A 32 -3.50 17.31 -17.75
N GLU A 33 -4.45 18.24 -17.62
CA GLU A 33 -4.31 19.60 -18.18
C GLU A 33 -3.59 20.59 -17.24
N SER A 34 -3.69 20.43 -15.92
CA SER A 34 -3.16 21.42 -14.97
C SER A 34 -1.65 21.31 -14.71
N GLN A 35 -0.95 20.28 -15.15
CA GLN A 35 0.50 20.13 -14.97
C GLN A 35 1.35 20.64 -16.15
N THR A 36 0.76 21.07 -17.24
CA THR A 36 1.51 21.50 -18.42
C THR A 36 1.94 22.97 -18.42
N ASP A 37 1.41 23.81 -17.53
CA ASP A 37 1.58 25.28 -17.63
C ASP A 37 2.58 25.93 -16.67
N VAL A 38 3.27 25.21 -15.79
CA VAL A 38 4.15 25.86 -14.77
C VAL A 38 5.62 25.48 -14.86
N MET A 39 6.07 24.67 -15.80
CA MET A 39 7.49 24.43 -16.00
C MET A 39 7.98 24.97 -17.34
N LYS A 40 8.66 26.15 -17.30
CA LYS A 40 9.55 26.62 -18.39
C LYS A 40 10.46 25.47 -18.82
N PRO A 41 10.72 25.28 -20.13
CA PRO A 41 11.39 24.10 -20.65
C PRO A 41 12.85 24.09 -20.24
N LYS A 42 13.19 23.43 -19.13
CA LYS A 42 14.51 22.83 -19.00
C LYS A 42 14.64 21.76 -20.08
N LYS A 43 15.70 21.83 -20.86
CA LYS A 43 16.08 20.96 -22.00
C LYS A 43 15.32 19.61 -21.98
N LYS A 44 14.59 19.34 -23.05
CA LYS A 44 13.92 18.06 -23.29
C LYS A 44 14.95 16.94 -23.17
N VAL A 45 15.14 16.42 -21.96
CA VAL A 45 15.69 15.08 -21.78
C VAL A 45 14.69 14.18 -22.50
N LYS A 46 15.17 13.40 -23.46
CA LYS A 46 14.37 12.39 -24.17
C LYS A 46 13.63 11.59 -23.12
N GLN A 47 12.36 11.91 -22.91
CA GLN A 47 11.47 11.13 -22.09
C GLN A 47 11.31 9.81 -22.85
N ASN A 48 12.18 8.84 -22.56
CA ASN A 48 11.97 7.47 -23.00
C ASN A 48 10.61 7.08 -22.42
N ASN A 49 9.63 6.93 -23.29
CA ASN A 49 8.30 6.40 -22.94
C ASN A 49 8.48 4.96 -22.46
N LEU A 50 8.96 4.80 -21.24
CA LEU A 50 9.12 3.51 -20.59
C LEU A 50 7.71 2.98 -20.30
N SER A 51 7.28 2.02 -21.11
CA SER A 51 6.00 1.34 -20.97
C SER A 51 5.94 0.60 -19.63
N PHE A 52 4.76 0.51 -19.01
CA PHE A 52 4.49 -0.33 -17.83
C PHE A 52 5.12 -1.73 -17.94
N ARG A 53 5.09 -2.33 -19.13
CA ARG A 53 5.70 -3.64 -19.41
C ARG A 53 7.20 -3.66 -19.17
N THR A 54 7.90 -2.55 -19.37
CA THR A 54 9.35 -2.42 -19.13
C THR A 54 9.64 -2.37 -17.63
N PHE A 55 8.84 -1.62 -16.85
CA PHE A 55 8.98 -1.57 -15.40
C PHE A 55 8.66 -2.91 -14.74
N PHE A 56 7.70 -3.67 -15.28
CA PHE A 56 7.34 -4.97 -14.76
C PHE A 56 8.43 -6.04 -14.91
N LYS A 57 9.46 -5.78 -15.73
CA LYS A 57 10.68 -6.61 -15.80
C LYS A 57 11.64 -6.36 -14.63
N ILE A 58 11.50 -5.24 -13.93
CA ILE A 58 12.30 -4.94 -12.74
C ILE A 58 11.68 -5.68 -11.56
N ASP A 59 12.40 -6.62 -10.99
CA ASP A 59 11.90 -7.48 -9.92
C ASP A 59 11.40 -6.68 -8.71
N LEU A 60 12.11 -5.63 -8.32
CA LEU A 60 11.71 -4.75 -7.22
C LEU A 60 10.33 -4.10 -7.48
N PHE A 61 10.12 -3.55 -8.69
CA PHE A 61 8.85 -2.94 -9.06
C PHE A 61 7.72 -3.97 -9.08
N LYS A 62 7.96 -5.14 -9.66
CA LYS A 62 6.99 -6.24 -9.75
C LYS A 62 6.49 -6.67 -8.37
N TYR A 63 7.41 -6.97 -7.44
CA TYR A 63 7.02 -7.42 -6.10
C TYR A 63 6.39 -6.31 -5.27
N LEU A 64 6.83 -5.06 -5.45
CA LEU A 64 6.20 -3.92 -4.79
C LEU A 64 4.77 -3.70 -5.30
N PHE A 65 4.55 -3.79 -6.61
CA PHE A 65 3.23 -3.70 -7.23
C PHE A 65 2.28 -4.78 -6.70
N ILE A 66 2.72 -6.05 -6.71
CA ILE A 66 1.93 -7.18 -6.18
C ILE A 66 1.63 -6.98 -4.69
N SER A 67 2.60 -6.49 -3.91
CA SER A 67 2.40 -6.20 -2.49
C SER A 67 1.30 -5.16 -2.27
N VAL A 68 1.28 -4.07 -3.05
CA VAL A 68 0.23 -3.02 -2.96
C VAL A 68 -1.14 -3.57 -3.33
N VAL A 69 -1.24 -4.41 -4.36
CA VAL A 69 -2.50 -5.09 -4.73
C VAL A 69 -3.02 -5.92 -3.56
N ILE A 70 -2.16 -6.74 -2.94
CA ILE A 70 -2.55 -7.60 -1.81
C ILE A 70 -2.96 -6.77 -0.59
N VAL A 71 -2.21 -5.73 -0.25
CA VAL A 71 -2.54 -4.83 0.88
C VAL A 71 -3.91 -4.21 0.69
N THR A 72 -4.17 -3.63 -0.49
CA THR A 72 -5.47 -3.02 -0.80
C THR A 72 -6.61 -4.04 -0.75
N PHE A 73 -6.37 -5.25 -1.26
CA PHE A 73 -7.31 -6.36 -1.18
C PHE A 73 -7.64 -6.72 0.27
N VAL A 74 -6.62 -6.92 1.12
CA VAL A 74 -6.79 -7.26 2.55
C VAL A 74 -7.53 -6.14 3.29
N GLN A 75 -7.19 -4.88 3.04
CA GLN A 75 -7.84 -3.73 3.69
C GLN A 75 -9.35 -3.72 3.47
N LEU A 76 -9.79 -3.94 2.24
CA LEU A 76 -11.22 -3.96 1.92
C LEU A 76 -11.95 -5.16 2.51
N ILE A 77 -11.31 -6.33 2.54
CA ILE A 77 -11.92 -7.51 3.17
C ILE A 77 -12.04 -7.29 4.68
N VAL A 78 -11.06 -6.66 5.31
CA VAL A 78 -11.12 -6.29 6.74
C VAL A 78 -12.27 -5.30 6.99
N ASP A 79 -12.43 -4.27 6.15
CA ASP A 79 -13.54 -3.32 6.24
C ASP A 79 -14.90 -4.02 6.09
N PHE A 80 -15.01 -4.85 5.07
CA PHE A 80 -16.24 -5.58 4.79
C PHE A 80 -16.57 -6.59 5.90
N SER A 81 -15.56 -7.28 6.46
CA SER A 81 -15.77 -8.23 7.55
C SER A 81 -16.37 -7.54 8.77
N LEU A 82 -15.83 -6.39 9.16
CA LEU A 82 -16.36 -5.61 10.27
C LEU A 82 -17.80 -5.14 10.02
N MET A 83 -18.08 -4.58 8.84
CA MET A 83 -19.42 -4.13 8.47
C MET A 83 -20.43 -5.28 8.46
N ASN A 84 -20.05 -6.44 7.93
CA ASN A 84 -20.91 -7.62 7.88
C ASN A 84 -21.25 -8.14 9.28
N ILE A 85 -20.26 -8.21 10.18
CA ILE A 85 -20.46 -8.64 11.56
C ILE A 85 -21.35 -7.65 12.32
N VAL A 86 -21.10 -6.35 12.20
CA VAL A 86 -21.91 -5.31 12.85
C VAL A 86 -23.36 -5.35 12.39
N ASN A 87 -23.60 -5.47 11.08
CA ASN A 87 -24.95 -5.52 10.52
C ASN A 87 -25.71 -6.77 10.94
N ALA A 88 -25.06 -7.93 10.90
CA ALA A 88 -25.69 -9.21 11.25
C ALA A 88 -26.02 -9.33 12.75
N LYS A 89 -25.28 -8.65 13.61
CA LYS A 89 -25.38 -8.76 15.06
C LYS A 89 -25.80 -7.45 15.73
N LYS A 90 -26.49 -6.59 15.00
CA LYS A 90 -26.98 -5.27 15.47
C LYS A 90 -27.80 -5.37 16.76
N SER A 91 -28.58 -6.43 16.94
CA SER A 91 -29.41 -6.66 18.13
C SER A 91 -28.61 -6.87 19.43
N TYR A 92 -27.33 -7.22 19.33
CA TYR A 92 -26.46 -7.40 20.49
C TYR A 92 -25.74 -6.11 20.90
N LEU A 93 -25.85 -5.04 20.10
CA LEU A 93 -25.24 -3.75 20.41
C LEU A 93 -26.21 -2.91 21.24
N ASN A 94 -25.84 -2.61 22.48
CA ASN A 94 -26.61 -1.74 23.37
C ASN A 94 -26.50 -0.24 23.01
N PHE A 95 -25.75 0.10 21.95
CA PHE A 95 -25.52 1.46 21.47
C PHE A 95 -25.71 1.55 19.96
N SER A 96 -25.85 2.76 19.45
CA SER A 96 -26.07 2.96 18.01
C SER A 96 -24.86 2.53 17.18
N ILE A 97 -25.11 2.03 15.96
CA ILE A 97 -24.05 1.66 15.02
C ILE A 97 -23.12 2.86 14.77
N ALA A 98 -23.66 4.08 14.69
CA ALA A 98 -22.90 5.30 14.51
C ALA A 98 -21.91 5.53 15.66
N SER A 99 -22.35 5.34 16.92
CA SER A 99 -21.47 5.47 18.10
C SER A 99 -20.36 4.43 18.09
N PHE A 100 -20.66 3.18 17.67
CA PHE A 100 -19.67 2.13 17.54
C PHE A 100 -18.57 2.51 16.52
N PHE A 101 -18.96 2.91 15.32
CA PHE A 101 -17.97 3.32 14.31
C PHE A 101 -17.21 4.57 14.71
N SER A 102 -17.85 5.54 15.38
CA SER A 102 -17.16 6.73 15.91
C SER A 102 -16.07 6.35 16.91
N PHE A 103 -16.36 5.40 17.82
CA PHE A 103 -15.37 4.87 18.76
C PHE A 103 -14.24 4.14 18.05
N VAL A 104 -14.54 3.27 17.08
CA VAL A 104 -13.54 2.54 16.27
C VAL A 104 -12.66 3.51 15.50
N TYR A 105 -13.21 4.50 14.82
CA TYR A 105 -12.44 5.49 14.06
C TYR A 105 -11.65 6.43 14.97
N GLY A 106 -12.18 6.81 16.13
CA GLY A 106 -11.46 7.59 17.14
C GLY A 106 -10.24 6.84 17.67
N SER A 107 -10.41 5.58 18.06
CA SER A 107 -9.32 4.74 18.54
C SER A 107 -8.23 4.50 17.49
N MET A 108 -8.60 4.36 16.21
CA MET A 108 -7.62 4.30 15.10
C MET A 108 -6.70 5.51 15.08
N ARG A 109 -7.24 6.72 15.23
CA ARG A 109 -6.44 7.96 15.18
C ARG A 109 -5.48 8.08 16.34
N ILE A 110 -5.93 7.70 17.54
CA ILE A 110 -5.07 7.70 18.74
C ILE A 110 -3.94 6.68 18.55
N LEU A 111 -4.24 5.46 18.15
CA LEU A 111 -3.23 4.43 17.92
C LEU A 111 -2.29 4.76 16.74
N GLU A 112 -2.80 5.35 15.67
CA GLU A 112 -1.97 5.86 14.56
C GLU A 112 -0.91 6.84 15.07
N LEU A 113 -1.30 7.77 15.95
CA LEU A 113 -0.39 8.74 16.53
C LEU A 113 0.65 8.07 17.43
N ILE A 114 0.22 7.17 18.32
CA ILE A 114 1.12 6.40 19.19
C ILE A 114 2.13 5.60 18.34
N PHE A 115 1.67 4.92 17.30
CA PHE A 115 2.55 4.13 16.45
C PHE A 115 3.54 4.99 15.66
N LYS A 116 3.12 6.16 15.16
CA LYS A 116 4.02 7.08 14.46
C LYS A 116 5.15 7.58 15.37
N VAL A 117 4.82 7.92 16.62
CA VAL A 117 5.80 8.51 17.54
C VAL A 117 6.74 7.46 18.11
N PHE A 118 6.20 6.34 18.60
CA PHE A 118 6.98 5.39 19.42
C PHE A 118 7.41 4.14 18.68
N VAL A 119 6.59 3.65 17.75
CA VAL A 119 6.75 2.32 17.15
C VAL A 119 7.45 2.37 15.81
N ALA A 120 7.08 3.32 14.94
CA ALA A 120 7.58 3.37 13.57
C ALA A 120 9.10 3.48 13.50
N LYS A 121 9.69 4.41 14.25
CA LYS A 121 11.15 4.58 14.32
C LYS A 121 11.85 3.33 14.83
N LYS A 122 11.31 2.69 15.87
CA LYS A 122 11.91 1.48 16.45
C LYS A 122 11.88 0.31 15.49
N ILE A 123 10.75 0.09 14.79
CA ILE A 123 10.62 -0.99 13.80
C ILE A 123 11.58 -0.75 12.63
N MET A 124 11.63 0.47 12.08
CA MET A 124 12.51 0.78 10.95
C MET A 124 14.00 0.67 11.33
N ASN A 125 14.39 1.04 12.54
CA ASN A 125 15.78 0.93 12.99
C ASN A 125 16.20 -0.51 13.26
N GLN A 126 15.30 -1.35 13.84
CA GLN A 126 15.67 -2.72 14.23
C GLN A 126 15.51 -3.72 13.07
N TYR A 127 14.46 -3.60 12.27
CA TYR A 127 14.11 -4.57 11.23
C TYR A 127 14.31 -4.03 9.81
N GLY A 128 14.82 -2.80 9.69
CA GLY A 128 15.01 -2.12 8.41
C GLY A 128 13.68 -1.68 7.77
N VAL A 129 13.79 -1.21 6.53
CA VAL A 129 12.65 -0.67 5.76
C VAL A 129 11.52 -1.69 5.61
N LEU A 130 11.83 -2.96 5.45
CA LEU A 130 10.85 -4.03 5.29
C LEU A 130 10.17 -4.45 6.60
N GLY A 131 10.67 -3.97 7.75
CA GLY A 131 10.02 -4.18 9.03
C GLY A 131 8.57 -3.71 9.06
N GLY A 132 8.24 -2.64 8.31
CA GLY A 132 6.87 -2.15 8.16
C GLY A 132 5.93 -3.15 7.47
N PHE A 133 6.42 -3.89 6.48
CA PHE A 133 5.66 -4.92 5.79
C PHE A 133 5.41 -6.12 6.72
N TYR A 134 6.47 -6.63 7.35
CA TYR A 134 6.36 -7.79 8.23
C TYR A 134 5.51 -7.51 9.47
N SER A 135 5.60 -6.30 10.06
CA SER A 135 4.78 -5.94 11.22
C SER A 135 3.29 -5.97 10.90
N MET A 136 2.89 -5.47 9.74
CA MET A 136 1.50 -5.47 9.30
C MET A 136 0.99 -6.89 9.04
N ILE A 137 1.77 -7.71 8.31
CA ILE A 137 1.44 -9.11 8.02
C ILE A 137 1.25 -9.90 9.32
N PHE A 138 2.19 -9.76 10.26
CA PHE A 138 2.18 -10.50 11.51
C PHE A 138 0.98 -10.13 12.37
N VAL A 139 0.73 -8.84 12.58
CA VAL A 139 -0.36 -8.37 13.46
C VAL A 139 -1.72 -8.74 12.90
N ILE A 140 -1.96 -8.49 11.61
CA ILE A 140 -3.23 -8.84 10.97
C ILE A 140 -3.41 -10.36 10.96
N GLY A 141 -2.39 -11.11 10.55
CA GLY A 141 -2.44 -12.55 10.52
C GLY A 141 -2.79 -13.14 11.90
N LEU A 142 -2.12 -12.67 12.96
CA LEU A 142 -2.37 -13.15 14.32
C LEU A 142 -3.78 -12.84 14.80
N ILE A 143 -4.29 -11.62 14.61
CA ILE A 143 -5.64 -11.22 15.03
C ILE A 143 -6.70 -12.09 14.34
N TYR A 144 -6.59 -12.30 13.02
CA TYR A 144 -7.58 -13.09 12.29
C TYR A 144 -7.43 -14.60 12.50
N CYS A 145 -6.23 -15.12 12.79
CA CYS A 145 -6.07 -16.49 13.27
C CYS A 145 -6.77 -16.73 14.61
N ILE A 146 -6.61 -15.82 15.57
CA ILE A 146 -7.34 -15.87 16.84
C ILE A 146 -8.84 -15.79 16.59
N GLY A 147 -9.29 -14.88 15.71
CA GLY A 147 -10.69 -14.73 15.34
C GLY A 147 -11.28 -16.00 14.74
N LEU A 148 -10.54 -16.68 13.86
CA LEU A 148 -10.96 -17.95 13.28
C LEU A 148 -11.07 -19.06 14.32
N PHE A 149 -10.12 -19.14 15.24
CA PHE A 149 -10.14 -20.11 16.32
C PHE A 149 -11.36 -19.92 17.24
N ILE A 150 -11.66 -18.66 17.62
CA ILE A 150 -12.81 -18.33 18.46
C ILE A 150 -14.13 -18.60 17.72
N HIS A 151 -14.17 -18.31 16.41
CA HIS A 151 -15.36 -18.57 15.59
C HIS A 151 -15.72 -20.05 15.55
N ASN A 152 -14.74 -20.94 15.51
CA ASN A 152 -14.94 -22.39 15.53
C ASN A 152 -15.34 -22.93 16.90
N ALA A 153 -15.22 -22.15 17.99
CA ALA A 153 -15.60 -22.59 19.34
C ALA A 153 -17.12 -22.66 19.59
N GLY A 154 -17.95 -22.14 18.65
CA GLY A 154 -19.42 -22.25 18.72
C GLY A 154 -20.15 -20.92 18.53
N GLU A 155 -21.47 -20.91 18.74
CA GLU A 155 -22.36 -19.77 18.50
C GLU A 155 -23.00 -19.20 19.79
N SER A 156 -22.26 -19.07 20.88
CA SER A 156 -22.81 -18.40 22.06
C SER A 156 -22.81 -16.87 21.89
N ASN A 157 -23.71 -16.17 22.61
CA ASN A 157 -23.78 -14.69 22.59
C ASN A 157 -22.44 -14.05 22.97
N THR A 158 -21.70 -14.65 23.90
CA THR A 158 -20.38 -14.20 24.31
C THR A 158 -19.37 -14.31 23.16
N ILE A 159 -19.38 -15.40 22.42
CA ILE A 159 -18.50 -15.61 21.25
C ILE A 159 -18.77 -14.57 20.16
N VAL A 160 -20.02 -14.23 19.93
CA VAL A 160 -20.41 -13.18 18.96
C VAL A 160 -19.82 -11.83 19.33
N ILE A 161 -19.87 -11.43 20.61
CA ILE A 161 -19.28 -10.18 21.08
C ILE A 161 -17.76 -10.19 20.93
N ILE A 162 -17.11 -11.32 21.23
CA ILE A 162 -15.67 -11.47 21.07
C ILE A 162 -15.26 -11.39 19.58
N ILE A 163 -16.00 -12.03 18.68
CA ILE A 163 -15.73 -11.94 17.23
C ILE A 163 -15.86 -10.49 16.74
N LEU A 164 -16.86 -9.76 17.21
CA LEU A 164 -17.02 -8.34 16.89
C LEU A 164 -15.84 -7.51 17.41
N ALA A 165 -15.39 -7.78 18.64
CA ALA A 165 -14.22 -7.12 19.21
C ALA A 165 -12.92 -7.43 18.42
N VAL A 166 -12.74 -8.69 18.00
CA VAL A 166 -11.61 -9.11 17.16
C VAL A 166 -11.63 -8.42 15.80
N ALA A 167 -12.78 -8.34 15.14
CA ALA A 167 -12.91 -7.65 13.86
C ALA A 167 -12.66 -6.14 13.99
N ALA A 168 -13.19 -5.51 15.05
CA ALA A 168 -12.93 -4.10 15.33
C ALA A 168 -11.45 -3.83 15.62
N MET A 169 -10.81 -4.67 16.45
CA MET A 169 -9.39 -4.59 16.75
C MET A 169 -8.54 -4.82 15.49
N GLY A 170 -8.91 -5.79 14.65
CA GLY A 170 -8.27 -6.05 13.37
C GLY A 170 -8.29 -4.82 12.48
N LYS A 171 -9.44 -4.14 12.38
CA LYS A 171 -9.57 -2.89 11.60
C LYS A 171 -8.76 -1.75 12.18
N VAL A 172 -8.80 -1.57 13.50
CA VAL A 172 -8.03 -0.51 14.18
C VAL A 172 -6.53 -0.71 13.98
N MET A 173 -6.03 -1.93 14.16
CA MET A 173 -4.60 -2.25 13.98
C MET A 173 -4.18 -2.17 12.52
N GLU A 174 -4.98 -2.71 11.59
CA GLU A 174 -4.70 -2.61 10.16
C GLU A 174 -4.46 -1.15 9.75
N ARG A 175 -5.40 -0.27 10.07
CA ARG A 175 -5.33 1.13 9.62
C ARG A 175 -4.21 1.90 10.29
N SER A 176 -4.00 1.66 11.59
CA SER A 176 -2.97 2.35 12.38
C SER A 176 -1.57 1.95 11.91
N ILE A 177 -1.28 0.66 11.74
CA ILE A 177 0.03 0.17 11.27
C ILE A 177 0.25 0.57 9.81
N ASN A 178 -0.78 0.48 8.97
CA ASN A 178 -0.67 0.87 7.58
C ASN A 178 -0.18 2.31 7.43
N ARG A 179 -0.81 3.26 8.13
CA ARG A 179 -0.47 4.69 8.03
C ARG A 179 0.78 5.07 8.78
N ALA A 180 1.06 4.41 9.91
CA ALA A 180 2.18 4.76 10.76
C ALA A 180 3.50 4.13 10.32
N VAL A 181 3.46 2.91 9.78
CA VAL A 181 4.67 2.11 9.55
C VAL A 181 4.79 1.65 8.10
N TYR A 182 3.73 1.05 7.53
CA TYR A 182 3.78 0.47 6.18
C TYR A 182 3.97 1.52 5.08
N LEU A 183 3.15 2.57 5.04
CA LEU A 183 3.26 3.62 4.01
C LEU A 183 4.61 4.36 4.03
N PRO A 184 5.17 4.77 5.19
CA PRO A 184 6.52 5.30 5.24
C PRO A 184 7.58 4.31 4.73
N SER A 185 7.48 3.03 5.10
CA SER A 185 8.38 1.99 4.60
C SER A 185 8.30 1.82 3.09
N GLN A 186 7.09 1.83 2.53
CA GLN A 186 6.87 1.79 1.08
C GLN A 186 7.51 2.99 0.38
N ASN A 187 7.39 4.19 0.95
CA ASN A 187 7.98 5.40 0.38
C ASN A 187 9.53 5.34 0.35
N VAL A 188 10.15 4.70 1.34
CA VAL A 188 11.60 4.47 1.33
C VAL A 188 12.02 3.49 0.25
N LEU A 189 11.23 2.44 -0.03
CA LEU A 189 11.52 1.51 -1.14
C LEU A 189 11.58 2.21 -2.50
N PHE A 190 10.79 3.25 -2.70
CA PHE A 190 10.85 4.05 -3.92
C PHE A 190 12.15 4.85 -4.07
N GLN A 191 12.92 5.04 -3.01
CA GLN A 191 14.22 5.74 -3.09
C GLN A 191 15.31 4.89 -3.74
N ALA A 192 15.13 3.57 -3.83
CA ALA A 192 16.01 2.66 -4.55
C ALA A 192 15.89 2.75 -6.08
N PHE A 193 14.96 3.55 -6.59
CA PHE A 193 14.81 3.80 -8.02
C PHE A 193 15.42 5.14 -8.43
N ASP A 194 15.83 5.25 -9.69
CA ASP A 194 16.34 6.49 -10.26
C ASP A 194 15.32 7.62 -10.16
N LYS A 195 15.79 8.83 -9.89
CA LYS A 195 14.93 10.01 -9.69
C LYS A 195 13.96 10.26 -10.84
N GLU A 196 14.38 10.01 -12.08
CA GLU A 196 13.55 10.19 -13.27
C GLU A 196 12.39 9.21 -13.37
N ASN A 197 12.62 7.96 -12.98
CA ASN A 197 11.64 6.87 -13.08
C ASN A 197 10.74 6.73 -11.85
N LYS A 198 11.17 7.28 -10.70
CA LYS A 198 10.48 7.15 -9.42
C LYS A 198 9.02 7.63 -9.47
N SER A 199 8.77 8.81 -10.03
CA SER A 199 7.41 9.38 -10.09
C SER A 199 6.48 8.56 -10.99
N LEU A 200 6.99 8.06 -12.13
CA LEU A 200 6.25 7.20 -13.04
C LEU A 200 5.91 5.86 -12.37
N MET A 201 6.87 5.25 -11.67
CA MET A 201 6.63 4.00 -10.94
C MET A 201 5.60 4.18 -9.82
N GLN A 202 5.67 5.27 -9.05
CA GLN A 202 4.65 5.59 -8.05
C GLN A 202 3.28 5.78 -8.68
N SER A 203 3.20 6.46 -9.82
CA SER A 203 1.96 6.67 -10.56
C SER A 203 1.37 5.34 -11.05
N TYR A 204 2.18 4.42 -11.57
CA TYR A 204 1.70 3.10 -11.99
C TYR A 204 1.21 2.26 -10.81
N ILE A 205 1.92 2.28 -9.68
CA ILE A 205 1.52 1.53 -8.49
C ILE A 205 0.21 2.08 -7.91
N SER A 206 0.08 3.39 -7.79
CA SER A 206 -1.14 4.03 -7.27
C SER A 206 -2.29 3.96 -8.28
N GLY A 207 -2.01 4.17 -9.56
CA GLY A 207 -3.03 4.24 -10.62
C GLY A 207 -3.53 2.90 -11.12
N LEU A 208 -2.74 1.82 -11.00
CA LEU A 208 -3.13 0.47 -11.44
C LEU A 208 -3.19 -0.53 -10.27
N GLY A 209 -2.21 -0.51 -9.36
CA GLY A 209 -2.13 -1.48 -8.28
C GLY A 209 -3.31 -1.37 -7.31
N VAL A 210 -3.64 -0.16 -6.87
CA VAL A 210 -4.77 0.08 -5.98
C VAL A 210 -6.10 -0.32 -6.63
N PRO A 211 -6.47 0.14 -7.84
CA PRO A 211 -7.71 -0.29 -8.50
C PRO A 211 -7.80 -1.80 -8.72
N ILE A 212 -6.72 -2.49 -9.07
CA ILE A 212 -6.72 -3.94 -9.23
C ILE A 212 -7.05 -4.62 -7.88
N GLY A 213 -6.45 -4.15 -6.77
CA GLY A 213 -6.80 -4.64 -5.45
C GLY A 213 -8.26 -4.41 -5.08
N LEU A 214 -8.82 -3.24 -5.42
CA LEU A 214 -10.24 -2.91 -5.21
C LEU A 214 -11.17 -3.82 -6.02
N ILE A 215 -10.88 -4.03 -7.31
CA ILE A 215 -11.67 -4.90 -8.19
C ILE A 215 -11.63 -6.34 -7.68
N SER A 216 -10.46 -6.85 -7.32
CA SER A 216 -10.29 -8.21 -6.82
C SER A 216 -11.08 -8.46 -5.54
N SER A 217 -11.09 -7.50 -4.60
CA SER A 217 -11.89 -7.60 -3.37
C SER A 217 -13.38 -7.48 -3.65
N GLY A 218 -13.79 -6.62 -4.59
CA GLY A 218 -15.18 -6.50 -5.03
C GLY A 218 -15.72 -7.81 -5.63
N LEU A 219 -14.92 -8.49 -6.48
CA LEU A 219 -15.27 -9.80 -7.02
C LEU A 219 -15.42 -10.85 -5.93
N LEU A 220 -14.51 -10.87 -4.94
CA LEU A 220 -14.63 -11.77 -3.79
C LEU A 220 -15.91 -11.50 -2.99
N MET A 221 -16.30 -10.23 -2.82
CA MET A 221 -17.54 -9.89 -2.12
C MET A 221 -18.79 -10.41 -2.87
N ILE A 222 -18.78 -10.39 -4.20
CA ILE A 222 -19.86 -10.98 -5.01
C ILE A 222 -19.97 -12.48 -4.72
N VAL A 223 -18.85 -13.19 -4.65
CA VAL A 223 -18.83 -14.63 -4.30
C VAL A 223 -19.39 -14.86 -2.91
N LEU A 224 -19.17 -13.96 -1.95
CA LEU A 224 -19.71 -14.06 -0.59
C LEU A 224 -21.24 -14.01 -0.54
N PHE A 225 -21.90 -13.35 -1.49
CA PHE A 225 -23.36 -13.35 -1.55
C PHE A 225 -23.95 -14.72 -1.88
N LEU A 226 -23.16 -15.63 -2.46
CA LEU A 226 -23.59 -17.00 -2.74
C LEU A 226 -23.72 -17.85 -1.46
N PHE A 227 -23.08 -17.46 -0.36
CA PHE A 227 -23.22 -18.15 0.91
C PHE A 227 -24.46 -17.65 1.64
N GLU A 228 -25.41 -18.51 1.92
CA GLU A 228 -26.61 -18.16 2.71
C GLU A 228 -26.30 -18.04 4.20
N SER A 229 -25.52 -18.98 4.73
CA SER A 229 -25.20 -19.05 6.16
C SER A 229 -24.17 -17.98 6.56
N TYR A 230 -24.52 -17.23 7.62
CA TYR A 230 -23.63 -16.26 8.25
C TYR A 230 -22.32 -16.88 8.77
N TYR A 231 -22.42 -18.09 9.32
CA TYR A 231 -21.25 -18.83 9.81
C TYR A 231 -20.21 -19.05 8.71
N TYR A 232 -20.61 -19.56 7.56
CA TYR A 232 -19.70 -19.80 6.43
C TYR A 232 -19.17 -18.51 5.82
N LYS A 233 -19.93 -17.41 5.85
CA LYS A 233 -19.44 -16.09 5.40
C LYS A 233 -18.25 -15.61 6.22
N ILE A 234 -18.34 -15.67 7.55
CA ILE A 234 -17.23 -15.24 8.42
C ILE A 234 -16.04 -16.18 8.28
N LEU A 235 -16.26 -17.49 8.27
CA LEU A 235 -15.23 -18.49 8.08
C LEU A 235 -14.44 -18.23 6.78
N PHE A 236 -15.15 -18.01 5.69
CA PHE A 236 -14.58 -17.72 4.39
C PHE A 236 -13.79 -16.39 4.38
N LEU A 237 -14.35 -15.33 4.96
CA LEU A 237 -13.68 -14.02 5.05
C LEU A 237 -12.36 -14.11 5.83
N PHE A 238 -12.39 -14.72 7.01
CA PHE A 238 -11.19 -14.86 7.83
C PHE A 238 -10.15 -15.76 7.15
N GLY A 239 -10.60 -16.85 6.51
CA GLY A 239 -9.75 -17.71 5.70
C GLY A 239 -9.07 -16.96 4.55
N CYS A 240 -9.82 -16.13 3.82
CA CYS A 240 -9.27 -15.30 2.75
C CYS A 240 -8.24 -14.29 3.25
N ILE A 241 -8.47 -13.66 4.42
CA ILE A 241 -7.50 -12.73 5.03
C ILE A 241 -6.21 -13.47 5.39
N ILE A 242 -6.31 -14.63 6.03
CA ILE A 242 -5.14 -15.44 6.43
C ILE A 242 -4.36 -15.91 5.20
N LEU A 243 -5.04 -16.42 4.17
CA LEU A 243 -4.42 -16.87 2.93
C LEU A 243 -3.71 -15.72 2.21
N SER A 244 -4.37 -14.55 2.13
CA SER A 244 -3.78 -13.36 1.51
C SER A 244 -2.56 -12.86 2.29
N ASN A 245 -2.59 -12.91 3.62
CA ASN A 245 -1.43 -12.58 4.46
C ASN A 245 -0.26 -13.55 4.23
N TYR A 246 -0.54 -14.84 4.05
CA TYR A 246 0.49 -15.82 3.72
C TYR A 246 1.14 -15.53 2.36
N ILE A 247 0.34 -15.27 1.34
CA ILE A 247 0.83 -14.88 0.01
C ILE A 247 1.67 -13.60 0.11
N TRP A 248 1.18 -12.62 0.88
CA TRP A 248 1.90 -11.36 1.09
C TRP A 248 3.23 -11.56 1.80
N PHE A 249 3.31 -12.47 2.76
CA PHE A 249 4.57 -12.83 3.42
C PHE A 249 5.60 -13.39 2.42
N VAL A 250 5.17 -14.30 1.53
CA VAL A 250 6.03 -14.85 0.48
C VAL A 250 6.51 -13.76 -0.49
N VAL A 251 5.62 -12.86 -0.91
CA VAL A 251 5.95 -11.73 -1.78
C VAL A 251 6.92 -10.77 -1.09
N SER A 252 6.73 -10.50 0.20
CA SER A 252 7.60 -9.61 0.99
C SER A 252 9.01 -10.17 1.16
N LYS A 253 9.20 -11.49 1.22
CA LYS A 253 10.54 -12.12 1.19
C LYS A 253 11.25 -11.83 -0.14
N LYS A 254 10.58 -12.04 -1.26
CA LYS A 254 11.14 -11.76 -2.59
C LYS A 254 11.38 -10.27 -2.81
N LEU A 255 10.50 -9.42 -2.26
CA LEU A 255 10.68 -7.96 -2.27
C LEU A 255 11.96 -7.57 -1.53
N LYS A 256 12.25 -8.21 -0.39
CA LYS A 256 13.47 -7.99 0.38
C LYS A 256 14.73 -8.29 -0.43
N GLU A 257 14.78 -9.45 -1.06
CA GLU A 257 15.92 -9.86 -1.90
C GLU A 257 16.13 -8.89 -3.08
N SER A 258 15.04 -8.54 -3.76
CA SER A 258 15.08 -7.62 -4.89
C SER A 258 15.50 -6.20 -4.48
N TYR A 259 15.11 -5.74 -3.30
CA TYR A 259 15.51 -4.43 -2.77
C TYR A 259 17.00 -4.35 -2.50
N TYR A 260 17.57 -5.36 -1.82
CA TYR A 260 19.02 -5.37 -1.55
C TYR A 260 19.84 -5.45 -2.84
N LYS A 261 19.40 -6.29 -3.80
CA LYS A 261 20.04 -6.38 -5.11
C LYS A 261 20.02 -5.05 -5.86
N GLN A 262 18.89 -4.32 -5.80
CA GLN A 262 18.80 -3.01 -6.45
C GLN A 262 19.68 -1.96 -5.76
N LEU A 263 19.77 -1.97 -4.44
CA LEU A 263 20.67 -1.08 -3.70
C LEU A 263 22.14 -1.34 -4.05
N GLU A 264 22.56 -2.59 -4.18
CA GLU A 264 23.91 -2.94 -4.58
C GLU A 264 24.26 -2.37 -5.96
N ILE A 265 23.33 -2.48 -6.93
CA ILE A 265 23.51 -1.90 -8.27
C ILE A 265 23.68 -0.38 -8.19
N VAL A 266 22.82 0.30 -7.41
CA VAL A 266 22.89 1.76 -7.26
C VAL A 266 24.19 2.18 -6.58
N CYS A 267 24.63 1.48 -5.53
CA CYS A 267 25.88 1.77 -4.85
C CYS A 267 27.10 1.54 -5.74
N ASN A 268 27.10 0.49 -6.56
CA ASN A 268 28.22 0.22 -7.49
C ASN A 268 28.29 1.27 -8.60
N ASN A 269 27.14 1.73 -9.11
CA ASN A 269 27.10 2.81 -10.11
C ASN A 269 27.58 4.15 -9.52
N MET A 270 27.28 4.45 -8.24
CA MET A 270 27.81 5.66 -7.58
C MET A 270 29.32 5.59 -7.41
N LYS A 271 29.89 4.45 -7.02
CA LYS A 271 31.33 4.28 -6.87
C LYS A 271 32.06 4.43 -8.20
N SER A 272 31.54 3.96 -9.32
CA SER A 272 32.13 4.14 -10.63
C SER A 272 32.10 5.61 -11.05
N PHE A 273 31.05 6.34 -10.75
CA PHE A 273 30.94 7.76 -11.07
C PHE A 273 31.93 8.62 -10.27
N ASP A 274 32.09 8.34 -8.96
CA ASP A 274 33.09 9.05 -8.14
C ASP A 274 34.51 8.77 -8.59
N MET A 275 34.85 7.55 -9.05
CA MET A 275 36.16 7.24 -9.59
C MET A 275 36.45 7.93 -10.93
N GLU A 276 35.43 8.01 -11.81
CA GLU A 276 35.55 8.70 -13.09
C GLU A 276 35.76 10.21 -12.90
N SER A 277 35.06 10.84 -11.95
CA SER A 277 35.23 12.25 -11.62
C SER A 277 36.62 12.57 -11.02
N ILE A 278 37.20 11.65 -10.25
CA ILE A 278 38.55 11.80 -9.68
C ILE A 278 39.63 11.66 -10.80
N VAL A 279 39.41 10.75 -11.75
CA VAL A 279 40.32 10.56 -12.88
C VAL A 279 40.32 11.78 -13.80
N ASP A 280 39.16 12.36 -14.09
CA ASP A 280 39.04 13.58 -14.89
C ASP A 280 39.70 14.80 -14.20
N ASP A 281 39.54 14.92 -12.86
CA ASP A 281 40.20 16.00 -12.09
C ASP A 281 41.71 15.86 -12.07
N HIS A 282 42.25 14.64 -12.02
CA HIS A 282 43.70 14.39 -12.16
C HIS A 282 44.22 14.67 -13.57
N SER A 283 43.42 14.40 -14.60
CA SER A 283 43.84 14.71 -15.99
C SER A 283 43.93 16.23 -16.25
N LEU A 284 43.05 17.01 -15.65
CA LEU A 284 43.09 18.48 -15.72
C LEU A 284 44.28 19.06 -14.96
N VAL A 285 44.69 18.46 -13.84
CA VAL A 285 45.87 18.89 -13.06
C VAL A 285 47.18 18.62 -13.84
N ASP A 286 47.27 17.47 -14.54
CA ASP A 286 48.42 17.13 -15.36
C ASP A 286 48.53 18.05 -16.59
N GLU A 287 47.41 18.49 -17.17
CA GLU A 287 47.41 19.46 -18.29
C GLU A 287 47.81 20.87 -17.83
N GLU A 288 47.39 21.35 -16.65
CA GLU A 288 47.87 22.63 -16.07
C GLU A 288 49.36 22.60 -15.76
N VAL A 289 49.90 21.50 -15.24
CA VAL A 289 51.34 21.35 -14.97
C VAL A 289 52.17 21.34 -16.25
N GLN A 290 51.69 20.76 -17.36
CA GLN A 290 52.36 20.79 -18.66
C GLN A 290 52.35 22.19 -19.27
N ILE A 291 51.30 22.98 -19.13
CA ILE A 291 51.21 24.34 -19.62
C ILE A 291 52.20 25.24 -18.85
N ASP A 292 52.32 25.12 -17.55
CA ASP A 292 53.26 25.93 -16.72
C ASP A 292 54.75 25.61 -17.01
N THR A 293 55.06 24.35 -17.31
CA THR A 293 56.43 23.96 -17.76
C THR A 293 56.72 24.44 -19.15
N SER A 294 55.79 24.50 -20.08
CA SER A 294 56.01 25.08 -21.43
C SER A 294 56.19 26.57 -21.38
N ILE A 295 55.51 27.31 -20.54
CA ILE A 295 55.68 28.76 -20.39
C ILE A 295 57.06 29.10 -19.79
N LYS A 296 57.59 28.33 -18.83
CA LYS A 296 58.89 28.50 -18.22
C LYS A 296 60.08 28.19 -19.18
N SER A 297 59.83 27.44 -20.24
CA SER A 297 60.85 27.18 -21.27
C SER A 297 60.93 28.29 -22.33
N PHE A 298 60.01 29.25 -22.35
CA PHE A 298 59.99 30.39 -23.28
C PHE A 298 60.44 31.72 -22.64
N LEU A 299 60.73 31.75 -21.36
CA LEU A 299 61.30 32.85 -20.60
C LEU A 299 62.78 32.54 -20.26
#